data_4de0c19e0b3e1c29e782c3eb7af3bca7
#
_entry.id   4de0c19e0b3e1c29e782c3eb7af3bca7
#
_cell.length_a   1.000
_cell.length_b   1.000
_cell.length_c   1.000
_cell.angle_alpha   90.00
_cell.angle_beta   90.00
_cell.angle_gamma   90.00
#
_symmetry.space_group_name_H-M   'P 1'
#
loop_
_entity.id
_entity.type
_entity.pdbx_description
1 polymer ?
#
loop_
_entity_poly.entity_id
_entity_poly.type
_entity_poly.pdbx_seq_one_letter_code
_entity_poly.pdbx_strand_id
1 'polypeptide(L)'
;MFNINFSNNVFLSFFLSISFAFSVFAQEIEEVVVTATKKEESLQDVALSVEAFSSEDIVTQQIFDLSDLAESVPGLGTSKSVGSGSGHTIRGIGSFGVGAANTSSVVTASNGHSVNDSVFVDIGMYDLERVEVLKGPQGTLNGRNATTGVINFITARPTSETEGSVDVVVGNYDQVRTTLVLNAPISDDLSARVAAVVNERSGYMENLYTGTDYDDRNEASIRLSLDWSVSDSVTVKFTSQFNSADDNRPQEHLSFS
;
A
#
# COMPACT_ATOMS: atom_id res chain seq x y z
N MET A 1 43.95 -62.44 -12.85
CA MET A 1 43.45 -61.97 -11.56
C MET A 1 43.95 -60.52 -11.39
N PHE A 2 43.17 -59.53 -11.84
CA PHE A 2 43.55 -58.10 -11.73
C PHE A 2 42.89 -57.53 -10.48
N ASN A 3 43.70 -57.19 -9.49
CA ASN A 3 43.25 -56.48 -8.29
C ASN A 3 43.32 -54.95 -8.57
N ILE A 4 42.16 -54.30 -8.70
CA ILE A 4 42.09 -52.85 -8.77
C ILE A 4 41.84 -52.36 -7.34
N ASN A 5 42.90 -51.86 -6.70
CA ASN A 5 42.80 -51.11 -5.43
C ASN A 5 42.30 -49.72 -5.73
N PHE A 6 40.99 -49.46 -5.57
CA PHE A 6 40.43 -48.09 -5.55
C PHE A 6 40.90 -47.43 -4.25
N SER A 7 41.81 -46.49 -4.38
CA SER A 7 42.33 -45.70 -3.27
C SER A 7 41.21 -44.84 -2.68
N ASN A 8 40.98 -44.97 -1.36
CA ASN A 8 40.04 -44.16 -0.57
C ASN A 8 40.24 -42.64 -0.71
N ASN A 9 41.37 -42.22 -1.25
CA ASN A 9 41.72 -40.80 -1.47
C ASN A 9 40.94 -40.16 -2.65
N VAL A 10 40.50 -40.97 -3.63
CA VAL A 10 39.70 -40.44 -4.78
C VAL A 10 38.29 -40.11 -4.35
N PHE A 11 37.71 -40.89 -3.44
CA PHE A 11 36.37 -40.61 -2.89
C PHE A 11 36.35 -39.38 -1.97
N LEU A 12 37.41 -39.19 -1.18
CA LEU A 12 37.55 -38.05 -0.30
C LEU A 12 37.74 -36.76 -1.07
N SER A 13 38.47 -36.77 -2.19
CA SER A 13 38.65 -35.61 -3.08
C SER A 13 37.38 -35.24 -3.81
N PHE A 14 36.56 -36.22 -4.20
CA PHE A 14 35.29 -35.97 -4.87
C PHE A 14 34.23 -35.35 -3.95
N PHE A 15 34.18 -35.78 -2.68
CA PHE A 15 33.30 -35.21 -1.67
C PHE A 15 33.71 -33.79 -1.27
N LEU A 16 35.00 -33.49 -1.22
CA LEU A 16 35.52 -32.15 -0.89
C LEU A 16 35.26 -31.14 -1.99
N SER A 17 35.19 -31.58 -3.25
CA SER A 17 34.89 -30.73 -4.40
C SER A 17 33.41 -30.31 -4.51
N ILE A 18 32.50 -31.13 -3.98
CA ILE A 18 31.04 -30.84 -3.97
C ILE A 18 30.68 -29.78 -2.90
N SER A 19 31.47 -29.70 -1.82
CA SER A 19 31.20 -28.74 -0.73
C SER A 19 31.50 -27.27 -1.10
N PHE A 20 32.17 -26.99 -2.22
CA PHE A 20 32.53 -25.63 -2.64
C PHE A 20 31.55 -25.00 -3.62
N ALA A 21 30.48 -25.70 -4.04
CA ALA A 21 29.51 -25.22 -5.04
C ALA A 21 28.23 -24.60 -4.42
N PHE A 22 28.19 -24.38 -3.11
CA PHE A 22 27.17 -23.50 -2.53
C PHE A 22 27.62 -22.06 -2.76
N SER A 23 27.30 -21.53 -3.93
CA SER A 23 27.25 -20.09 -4.16
C SER A 23 26.30 -19.52 -3.14
N VAL A 24 26.82 -18.79 -2.16
CA VAL A 24 26.02 -17.90 -1.34
C VAL A 24 25.41 -16.90 -2.31
N PHE A 25 24.15 -17.09 -2.68
CA PHE A 25 23.35 -16.00 -3.23
C PHE A 25 23.29 -14.98 -2.11
N ALA A 26 24.16 -13.97 -2.19
CA ALA A 26 23.96 -12.75 -1.43
C ALA A 26 22.61 -12.23 -1.93
N GLN A 27 21.58 -12.35 -1.10
CA GLN A 27 20.31 -11.70 -1.34
C GLN A 27 20.64 -10.21 -1.29
N GLU A 28 20.57 -9.57 -2.45
CA GLU A 28 20.71 -8.13 -2.54
C GLU A 28 19.58 -7.56 -1.67
N ILE A 29 19.96 -6.96 -0.55
CA ILE A 29 18.97 -6.33 0.33
C ILE A 29 18.50 -5.12 -0.46
N GLU A 30 17.28 -5.18 -0.98
CA GLU A 30 16.64 -4.07 -1.66
C GLU A 30 16.62 -2.88 -0.70
N GLU A 31 17.33 -1.82 -1.05
CA GLU A 31 17.38 -0.61 -0.23
C GLU A 31 16.03 0.10 -0.31
N VAL A 32 15.25 0.03 0.76
CA VAL A 32 13.96 0.71 0.84
C VAL A 32 14.20 2.21 1.02
N VAL A 33 13.91 2.97 -0.03
CA VAL A 33 13.96 4.44 -0.01
C VAL A 33 12.62 4.98 0.47
N VAL A 34 12.64 5.93 1.40
CA VAL A 34 11.46 6.60 1.96
C VAL A 34 11.51 8.11 1.72
N THR A 35 10.34 8.73 1.62
CA THR A 35 10.19 10.18 1.48
C THR A 35 9.65 10.85 2.74
N ALA A 36 9.82 10.18 3.87
CA ALA A 36 9.33 10.58 5.20
C ALA A 36 9.73 12.02 5.59
N THR A 37 10.93 12.44 5.21
CA THR A 37 11.48 13.78 5.50
C THR A 37 11.27 14.78 4.37
N LYS A 38 10.43 14.49 3.36
CA LYS A 38 10.27 15.22 2.09
C LYS A 38 11.54 15.19 1.22
N LYS A 39 12.42 14.25 1.50
CA LYS A 39 13.58 13.88 0.71
C LYS A 39 13.64 12.38 0.59
N GLU A 40 14.19 11.90 -0.51
CA GLU A 40 14.49 10.48 -0.68
C GLU A 40 15.71 10.14 0.17
N GLU A 41 15.53 9.29 1.17
CA GLU A 41 16.57 8.82 2.08
C GLU A 41 16.40 7.32 2.31
N SER A 42 17.49 6.60 2.56
CA SER A 42 17.40 5.20 2.97
C SER A 42 16.63 5.07 4.28
N LEU A 43 15.75 4.08 4.37
CA LEU A 43 15.00 3.79 5.60
C LEU A 43 15.91 3.66 6.82
N GLN A 44 17.14 3.16 6.64
CA GLN A 44 18.11 2.96 7.72
C GLN A 44 18.76 4.27 8.19
N ASP A 45 18.79 5.30 7.36
CA ASP A 45 19.39 6.59 7.68
C ASP A 45 18.42 7.59 8.30
N VAL A 46 17.11 7.29 8.24
CA VAL A 46 16.07 8.14 8.79
C VAL A 46 16.04 8.03 10.32
N ALA A 47 16.29 9.13 11.02
CA ALA A 47 16.26 9.21 12.50
C ALA A 47 14.82 9.22 13.09
N LEU A 48 13.88 8.58 12.43
CA LEU A 48 12.46 8.48 12.79
C LEU A 48 12.02 7.02 12.84
N SER A 49 10.96 6.74 13.61
CA SER A 49 10.32 5.41 13.58
C SER A 49 9.43 5.34 12.33
N VAL A 50 9.97 4.78 11.27
CA VAL A 50 9.29 4.60 9.98
C VAL A 50 9.16 3.12 9.70
N GLU A 51 8.00 2.70 9.21
CA GLU A 51 7.78 1.41 8.58
C GLU A 51 7.39 1.66 7.13
N ALA A 52 7.98 0.92 6.23
CA ALA A 52 7.70 1.02 4.79
C ALA A 52 7.35 -0.38 4.25
N PHE A 53 6.33 -0.42 3.41
CA PHE A 53 5.87 -1.60 2.70
C PHE A 53 6.07 -1.36 1.22
N SER A 54 6.87 -2.19 0.58
CA SER A 54 7.07 -2.17 -0.86
C SER A 54 5.81 -2.62 -1.61
N SER A 55 5.78 -2.46 -2.93
CA SER A 55 4.70 -3.01 -3.76
C SER A 55 4.57 -4.53 -3.61
N GLU A 56 5.67 -5.24 -3.46
CA GLU A 56 5.70 -6.69 -3.22
C GLU A 56 5.12 -7.06 -1.86
N ASP A 57 5.46 -6.32 -0.80
CA ASP A 57 4.89 -6.51 0.55
C ASP A 57 3.38 -6.30 0.54
N ILE A 58 2.90 -5.26 -0.12
CA ILE A 58 1.48 -4.91 -0.24
C ILE A 58 0.71 -6.06 -0.88
N VAL A 59 1.22 -6.61 -1.98
CA VAL A 59 0.58 -7.73 -2.69
C VAL A 59 0.66 -9.01 -1.86
N THR A 60 1.83 -9.34 -1.31
CA THR A 60 2.04 -10.58 -0.56
C THR A 60 1.24 -10.63 0.73
N GLN A 61 1.13 -9.50 1.44
CA GLN A 61 0.36 -9.37 2.68
C GLN A 61 -1.11 -9.02 2.43
N GLN A 62 -1.52 -8.88 1.16
CA GLN A 62 -2.90 -8.54 0.76
C GLN A 62 -3.43 -7.26 1.44
N ILE A 63 -2.62 -6.21 1.45
CA ILE A 63 -2.97 -4.92 2.03
C ILE A 63 -3.81 -4.14 1.00
N PHE A 64 -5.13 -4.18 1.12
CA PHE A 64 -6.06 -3.56 0.17
C PHE A 64 -6.77 -2.33 0.74
N ASP A 65 -6.79 -2.19 2.06
CA ASP A 65 -7.34 -1.02 2.76
C ASP A 65 -6.50 -0.68 4.01
N LEU A 66 -6.87 0.41 4.69
CA LEU A 66 -6.19 0.85 5.92
C LEU A 66 -6.37 -0.12 7.09
N SER A 67 -7.40 -0.96 7.07
CA SER A 67 -7.60 -1.97 8.12
C SER A 67 -6.57 -3.08 7.97
N ASP A 68 -6.34 -3.55 6.73
CA ASP A 68 -5.31 -4.55 6.43
C ASP A 68 -3.92 -4.02 6.81
N LEU A 69 -3.65 -2.74 6.46
CA LEU A 69 -2.39 -2.09 6.85
C LEU A 69 -2.22 -2.04 8.39
N ALA A 70 -3.30 -1.81 9.13
CA ALA A 70 -3.23 -1.76 10.59
C ALA A 70 -2.94 -3.11 11.22
N GLU A 71 -3.32 -4.21 10.58
CA GLU A 71 -2.96 -5.56 11.01
C GLU A 71 -1.46 -5.85 10.83
N SER A 72 -0.84 -5.21 9.83
CA SER A 72 0.58 -5.38 9.51
C SER A 72 1.50 -4.42 10.26
N VAL A 73 0.98 -3.30 10.79
CA VAL A 73 1.77 -2.24 11.44
C VAL A 73 1.56 -2.24 12.96
N PRO A 74 2.55 -2.63 13.78
CA PRO A 74 2.44 -2.60 15.22
C PRO A 74 2.11 -1.20 15.77
N GLY A 75 0.99 -1.10 16.51
CA GLY A 75 0.55 0.15 17.12
C GLY A 75 -0.21 1.10 16.19
N LEU A 76 -0.45 0.74 14.94
CA LEU A 76 -1.46 1.37 14.11
C LEU A 76 -2.82 0.73 14.44
N GLY A 77 -3.84 1.54 14.66
CA GLY A 77 -5.21 1.11 14.86
C GLY A 77 -6.12 1.85 13.91
N THR A 78 -7.13 1.15 13.41
CA THR A 78 -8.19 1.73 12.59
C THR A 78 -9.53 1.46 13.24
N SER A 79 -10.45 2.37 13.06
CA SER A 79 -11.84 2.21 13.48
C SER A 79 -12.73 2.74 12.37
N LYS A 80 -13.58 1.89 11.83
CA LYS A 80 -14.61 2.32 10.89
C LYS A 80 -15.69 3.04 11.70
N SER A 81 -15.88 4.33 11.46
CA SER A 81 -16.93 5.12 12.07
C SER A 81 -18.14 5.20 11.15
N VAL A 82 -19.31 5.21 11.77
CA VAL A 82 -20.58 5.34 11.09
C VAL A 82 -20.66 6.67 10.34
N GLY A 83 -20.85 6.61 9.05
CA GLY A 83 -21.26 7.76 8.23
C GLY A 83 -20.19 8.72 7.75
N SER A 84 -18.92 8.65 8.18
CA SER A 84 -17.93 9.66 7.78
C SER A 84 -16.47 9.20 7.75
N GLY A 85 -16.23 7.94 7.45
CA GLY A 85 -14.87 7.45 7.24
C GLY A 85 -14.23 6.76 8.44
N SER A 86 -13.00 6.34 8.27
CA SER A 86 -12.22 5.61 9.26
C SER A 86 -11.43 6.57 10.16
N GLY A 87 -11.43 6.32 11.47
CA GLY A 87 -10.51 6.95 12.40
C GLY A 87 -9.21 6.14 12.49
N HIS A 88 -8.08 6.82 12.64
CA HIS A 88 -6.79 6.17 12.76
C HIS A 88 -6.09 6.57 14.05
N THR A 89 -5.42 5.60 14.68
CA THR A 89 -4.59 5.84 15.86
C THR A 89 -3.18 5.29 15.62
N ILE A 90 -2.18 6.00 16.14
CA ILE A 90 -0.81 5.48 16.23
C ILE A 90 -0.43 5.47 17.70
N ARG A 91 0.01 4.30 18.20
CA ARG A 91 0.35 4.06 19.61
C ARG A 91 -0.82 4.42 20.57
N GLY A 92 -2.05 4.14 20.15
CA GLY A 92 -3.27 4.41 20.92
C GLY A 92 -3.72 5.87 20.97
N ILE A 93 -3.01 6.78 20.28
CA ILE A 93 -3.38 8.20 20.20
C ILE A 93 -3.93 8.48 18.81
N GLY A 94 -5.15 8.98 18.73
CA GLY A 94 -5.85 9.25 17.48
C GLY A 94 -7.15 9.99 17.71
N SER A 95 -7.86 10.27 16.66
CA SER A 95 -9.18 10.89 16.71
C SER A 95 -10.18 10.03 15.96
N PHE A 96 -11.26 9.67 16.64
CA PHE A 96 -12.38 8.90 16.10
C PHE A 96 -13.63 9.76 15.88
N GLY A 97 -13.49 11.07 15.88
CA GLY A 97 -14.63 11.96 15.83
C GLY A 97 -15.21 12.09 14.41
N VAL A 98 -16.53 12.14 14.38
CA VAL A 98 -17.36 12.38 13.20
C VAL A 98 -17.59 13.88 13.04
N GLY A 99 -17.34 14.40 11.83
CA GLY A 99 -17.70 15.77 11.45
C GLY A 99 -16.53 16.67 11.05
N ALA A 100 -16.84 17.70 10.28
CA ALA A 100 -15.87 18.62 9.69
C ALA A 100 -15.01 19.42 10.72
N ALA A 101 -15.41 19.44 11.99
CA ALA A 101 -14.66 20.09 13.08
C ALA A 101 -13.65 19.16 13.75
N ASN A 102 -13.71 17.87 13.46
CA ASN A 102 -12.79 16.91 14.06
C ASN A 102 -11.52 16.83 13.25
N THR A 103 -10.40 17.08 13.92
CA THR A 103 -9.08 17.06 13.29
C THR A 103 -8.38 15.78 13.70
N SER A 104 -8.12 14.89 12.74
CA SER A 104 -7.33 13.69 12.99
C SER A 104 -5.92 14.08 13.49
N SER A 105 -5.39 13.34 14.47
CA SER A 105 -4.00 13.48 14.91
C SER A 105 -3.04 12.62 14.09
N VAL A 106 -3.56 11.73 13.26
CA VAL A 106 -2.84 10.98 12.24
C VAL A 106 -3.20 11.55 10.87
N VAL A 107 -2.21 12.00 10.12
CA VAL A 107 -2.42 12.50 8.76
C VAL A 107 -2.31 11.34 7.79
N THR A 108 -3.31 11.20 6.91
CA THR A 108 -3.21 10.38 5.70
C THR A 108 -2.78 11.27 4.55
N ALA A 109 -1.83 10.81 3.75
CA ALA A 109 -1.29 11.54 2.62
C ALA A 109 -1.17 10.63 1.39
N SER A 110 -1.35 11.21 0.22
CA SER A 110 -1.06 10.57 -1.05
C SER A 110 0.01 11.38 -1.77
N ASN A 111 1.13 10.73 -2.12
CA ASN A 111 2.30 11.39 -2.73
C ASN A 111 2.75 12.65 -1.95
N GLY A 112 2.69 12.57 -0.61
CA GLY A 112 3.06 13.67 0.27
C GLY A 112 2.03 14.80 0.40
N HIS A 113 0.85 14.67 -0.22
CA HIS A 113 -0.27 15.61 -0.08
C HIS A 113 -1.32 15.04 0.86
N SER A 114 -1.70 15.80 1.89
CA SER A 114 -2.71 15.39 2.87
C SER A 114 -4.06 15.14 2.21
N VAL A 115 -4.64 13.97 2.49
CA VAL A 115 -5.99 13.57 2.08
C VAL A 115 -6.85 13.49 3.34
N ASN A 116 -7.91 14.28 3.39
CA ASN A 116 -8.76 14.35 4.59
C ASN A 116 -9.94 13.38 4.56
N ASP A 117 -10.16 12.70 3.45
CA ASP A 117 -11.25 11.74 3.28
C ASP A 117 -10.69 10.32 3.25
N SER A 118 -10.97 9.55 4.29
CA SER A 118 -10.48 8.18 4.44
C SER A 118 -11.11 7.22 3.42
N VAL A 119 -12.32 7.51 2.92
CA VAL A 119 -12.94 6.69 1.87
C VAL A 119 -12.12 6.73 0.59
N PHE A 120 -11.69 7.92 0.19
CA PHE A 120 -10.84 8.06 -0.99
C PHE A 120 -9.45 7.45 -0.80
N VAL A 121 -8.97 7.40 0.43
CA VAL A 121 -7.71 6.71 0.74
C VAL A 121 -7.86 5.20 0.55
N ASP A 122 -8.89 4.60 1.15
CA ASP A 122 -9.14 3.15 1.06
C ASP A 122 -9.31 2.70 -0.40
N ILE A 123 -10.15 3.39 -1.18
CA ILE A 123 -10.35 3.08 -2.62
C ILE A 123 -9.05 3.32 -3.41
N GLY A 124 -8.23 4.26 -2.97
CA GLY A 124 -6.97 4.64 -3.63
C GLY A 124 -5.81 3.66 -3.41
N MET A 125 -5.96 2.63 -2.58
CA MET A 125 -4.92 1.65 -2.28
C MET A 125 -4.78 0.59 -3.37
N TYR A 126 -4.38 1.01 -4.55
CA TYR A 126 -4.03 0.14 -5.69
C TYR A 126 -2.91 0.79 -6.50
N ASP A 127 -2.12 -0.03 -7.19
CA ASP A 127 -0.98 0.42 -7.98
C ASP A 127 -0.09 1.38 -7.20
N LEU A 128 0.30 0.94 -6.00
CA LEU A 128 1.19 1.67 -5.11
C LEU A 128 2.64 1.21 -5.35
N GLU A 129 3.55 2.16 -5.31
CA GLU A 129 4.99 1.90 -5.25
C GLU A 129 5.36 1.43 -3.84
N ARG A 130 4.82 2.12 -2.81
CA ARG A 130 5.02 1.79 -1.40
C ARG A 130 4.03 2.52 -0.49
N VAL A 131 3.95 2.06 0.75
CA VAL A 131 3.26 2.75 1.85
C VAL A 131 4.27 3.04 2.95
N GLU A 132 4.30 4.27 3.44
CA GLU A 132 5.17 4.71 4.53
C GLU A 132 4.33 5.07 5.75
N VAL A 133 4.65 4.48 6.91
CA VAL A 133 3.99 4.80 8.20
C VAL A 133 5.02 5.42 9.14
N LEU A 134 4.89 6.72 9.36
CA LEU A 134 5.75 7.50 10.23
C LEU A 134 5.10 7.60 11.62
N LYS A 135 5.75 7.06 12.62
CA LYS A 135 5.27 7.04 14.00
C LYS A 135 5.94 8.14 14.83
N GLY A 136 5.16 9.08 15.31
CA GLY A 136 5.60 10.21 16.10
C GLY A 136 5.29 11.57 15.47
N PRO A 137 5.53 12.69 16.16
CA PRO A 137 5.17 14.03 15.70
C PRO A 137 5.85 14.41 14.38
N GLN A 138 5.05 14.79 13.37
CA GLN A 138 5.49 15.20 12.04
C GLN A 138 4.94 16.59 11.65
N GLY A 139 4.59 17.40 12.64
CA GLY A 139 3.91 18.68 12.43
C GLY A 139 4.68 19.69 11.59
N THR A 140 6.01 19.67 11.63
CA THR A 140 6.87 20.58 10.85
C THR A 140 6.82 20.34 9.35
N LEU A 141 6.69 19.07 8.93
CA LEU A 141 6.74 18.67 7.52
C LEU A 141 5.34 18.39 6.94
N ASN A 142 4.41 17.89 7.76
CA ASN A 142 3.11 17.42 7.34
C ASN A 142 1.92 18.21 7.93
N GLY A 143 2.22 19.36 8.56
CA GLY A 143 1.22 20.28 9.08
C GLY A 143 0.75 19.94 10.50
N ARG A 144 -0.03 20.86 11.09
CA ARG A 144 -0.43 20.86 12.51
C ARG A 144 -1.14 19.59 12.99
N ASN A 145 -1.71 18.82 12.08
CA ASN A 145 -2.51 17.65 12.42
C ASN A 145 -1.68 16.36 12.55
N ALA A 146 -0.42 16.35 12.09
CA ALA A 146 0.48 15.22 12.20
C ALA A 146 1.12 15.14 13.60
N THR A 147 0.31 15.08 14.65
CA THR A 147 0.80 15.06 16.03
C THR A 147 1.23 13.68 16.50
N THR A 148 0.64 12.61 15.97
CA THR A 148 0.96 11.22 16.31
C THR A 148 1.65 10.47 15.18
N GLY A 149 1.47 10.91 13.95
CA GLY A 149 2.12 10.30 12.80
C GLY A 149 1.50 10.64 11.47
N VAL A 150 2.03 10.00 10.43
CA VAL A 150 1.59 10.13 9.04
C VAL A 150 1.56 8.75 8.40
N ILE A 151 0.53 8.49 7.61
CA ILE A 151 0.44 7.36 6.69
C ILE A 151 0.49 7.95 5.29
N ASN A 152 1.53 7.65 4.52
CA ASN A 152 1.75 8.21 3.20
C ASN A 152 1.73 7.11 2.14
N PHE A 153 0.83 7.20 1.19
CA PHE A 153 0.67 6.29 0.07
C PHE A 153 1.39 6.87 -1.14
N ILE A 154 2.39 6.17 -1.61
CA ILE A 154 3.15 6.57 -2.81
C ILE A 154 2.64 5.73 -3.97
N THR A 155 2.05 6.37 -4.96
CA THR A 155 1.54 5.71 -6.15
C THR A 155 2.66 5.43 -7.15
N ALA A 156 2.59 4.30 -7.83
CA ALA A 156 3.53 3.98 -8.90
C ALA A 156 3.50 5.07 -10.00
N ARG A 157 4.68 5.45 -10.46
CA ARG A 157 4.86 6.49 -11.48
C ARG A 157 4.99 5.88 -12.88
N PRO A 158 4.69 6.65 -13.93
CA PRO A 158 5.01 6.26 -15.30
C PRO A 158 6.48 5.95 -15.48
N THR A 159 6.79 4.90 -16.24
CA THR A 159 8.15 4.49 -16.62
C THR A 159 8.35 4.63 -18.12
N SER A 160 9.60 4.50 -18.58
CA SER A 160 9.95 4.50 -20.00
C SER A 160 9.69 3.15 -20.70
N GLU A 161 9.19 2.16 -19.99
CA GLU A 161 8.92 0.83 -20.53
C GLU A 161 7.42 0.63 -20.76
N THR A 162 7.06 -0.16 -21.77
CA THR A 162 5.66 -0.55 -21.97
C THR A 162 5.36 -1.77 -21.11
N GLU A 163 4.49 -1.58 -20.14
CA GLU A 163 4.10 -2.59 -19.16
C GLU A 163 2.58 -2.67 -19.05
N GLY A 164 2.09 -3.85 -18.65
CA GLY A 164 0.68 -4.02 -18.35
C GLY A 164 0.46 -5.21 -17.44
N SER A 165 -0.47 -5.07 -16.50
CA SER A 165 -0.87 -6.16 -15.59
C SER A 165 -2.37 -6.14 -15.35
N VAL A 166 -2.89 -7.33 -15.10
CA VAL A 166 -4.25 -7.55 -14.59
C VAL A 166 -4.11 -8.46 -13.39
N ASP A 167 -4.61 -7.99 -12.27
CA ASP A 167 -4.69 -8.76 -11.04
C ASP A 167 -6.15 -8.99 -10.66
N VAL A 168 -6.51 -10.22 -10.28
CA VAL A 168 -7.86 -10.59 -9.88
C VAL A 168 -7.80 -11.34 -8.55
N VAL A 169 -8.41 -10.78 -7.54
CA VAL A 169 -8.55 -11.38 -6.21
C VAL A 169 -10.00 -11.78 -6.01
N VAL A 170 -10.22 -13.04 -5.60
CA VAL A 170 -11.53 -13.56 -5.23
C VAL A 170 -11.51 -13.98 -3.77
N GLY A 171 -12.59 -13.72 -3.06
CA GLY A 171 -12.67 -13.93 -1.62
C GLY A 171 -14.04 -14.37 -1.14
N ASN A 172 -14.22 -14.41 0.17
CA ASN A 172 -15.49 -14.71 0.81
C ASN A 172 -16.51 -13.59 0.53
N TYR A 173 -17.78 -13.91 0.68
CA TYR A 173 -18.90 -13.00 0.42
C TYR A 173 -18.95 -12.52 -1.03
N ASP A 174 -18.66 -13.44 -1.96
CA ASP A 174 -18.62 -13.17 -3.41
C ASP A 174 -17.69 -12.01 -3.77
N GLN A 175 -16.63 -11.80 -3.00
CA GLN A 175 -15.67 -10.74 -3.29
C GLN A 175 -14.95 -11.00 -4.61
N VAL A 176 -14.96 -9.99 -5.46
CA VAL A 176 -14.14 -9.90 -6.67
C VAL A 176 -13.50 -8.52 -6.72
N ARG A 177 -12.18 -8.50 -6.64
CA ARG A 177 -11.38 -7.29 -6.84
C ARG A 177 -10.54 -7.46 -8.09
N THR A 178 -10.67 -6.56 -9.03
CA THR A 178 -9.89 -6.55 -10.28
C THR A 178 -9.10 -5.25 -10.37
N THR A 179 -7.79 -5.38 -10.53
CA THR A 179 -6.88 -4.24 -10.77
C THR A 179 -6.28 -4.35 -12.15
N LEU A 180 -6.33 -3.27 -12.92
CA LEU A 180 -5.72 -3.14 -14.25
C LEU A 180 -4.67 -2.04 -14.20
N VAL A 181 -3.50 -2.31 -14.72
CA VAL A 181 -2.42 -1.32 -14.89
C VAL A 181 -1.92 -1.36 -16.32
N LEU A 182 -1.75 -0.19 -16.92
CA LEU A 182 -1.14 0.00 -18.24
C LEU A 182 -0.15 1.17 -18.14
N ASN A 183 1.07 0.93 -18.58
CA ASN A 183 2.12 1.93 -18.64
C ASN A 183 2.69 1.98 -20.06
N ALA A 184 2.87 3.18 -20.59
CA ALA A 184 3.48 3.36 -21.90
C ALA A 184 4.24 4.67 -22.01
N PRO A 185 5.45 4.67 -22.60
CA PRO A 185 6.07 5.89 -23.10
C PRO A 185 5.27 6.39 -24.31
N ILE A 186 4.86 7.66 -24.27
CA ILE A 186 4.16 8.33 -25.37
C ILE A 186 5.17 8.95 -26.33
N SER A 187 6.28 9.45 -25.78
CA SER A 187 7.45 9.96 -26.50
C SER A 187 8.70 9.78 -25.63
N ASP A 188 9.87 10.16 -26.13
CA ASP A 188 11.12 10.12 -25.36
C ASP A 188 11.05 10.96 -24.07
N ASP A 189 10.22 11.99 -24.06
CA ASP A 189 10.09 12.93 -22.92
C ASP A 189 8.81 12.77 -22.12
N LEU A 190 7.83 11.96 -22.59
CA LEU A 190 6.51 11.83 -21.97
C LEU A 190 6.14 10.37 -21.77
N SER A 191 5.88 10.00 -20.54
CA SER A 191 5.34 8.70 -20.16
C SER A 191 3.96 8.84 -19.51
N ALA A 192 3.11 7.85 -19.73
CA ALA A 192 1.77 7.77 -19.16
C ALA A 192 1.53 6.43 -18.47
N ARG A 193 0.81 6.47 -17.35
CA ARG A 193 0.35 5.28 -16.62
C ARG A 193 -1.12 5.42 -16.28
N VAL A 194 -1.90 4.40 -16.61
CA VAL A 194 -3.31 4.27 -16.24
C VAL A 194 -3.44 3.07 -15.33
N ALA A 195 -4.03 3.29 -14.17
CA ALA A 195 -4.38 2.22 -13.26
C ALA A 195 -5.87 2.31 -12.93
N ALA A 196 -6.55 1.17 -12.83
CA ALA A 196 -7.96 1.11 -12.47
C ALA A 196 -8.20 -0.07 -11.53
N VAL A 197 -9.16 0.09 -10.63
CA VAL A 197 -9.62 -0.97 -9.73
C VAL A 197 -11.14 -0.99 -9.69
N VAL A 198 -11.71 -2.19 -9.66
CA VAL A 198 -13.11 -2.45 -9.32
C VAL A 198 -13.11 -3.47 -8.19
N ASN A 199 -13.85 -3.19 -7.13
CA ASN A 199 -13.94 -4.05 -5.95
C ASN A 199 -15.41 -4.21 -5.56
N GLU A 200 -15.91 -5.42 -5.72
CA GLU A 200 -17.28 -5.81 -5.36
C GLU A 200 -17.22 -6.90 -4.29
N ARG A 201 -18.08 -6.79 -3.28
CA ARG A 201 -18.24 -7.79 -2.23
C ARG A 201 -19.64 -7.66 -1.62
N SER A 202 -20.30 -8.80 -1.41
CA SER A 202 -21.58 -8.85 -0.67
C SER A 202 -21.38 -8.45 0.80
N GLY A 203 -22.42 -7.89 1.42
CA GLY A 203 -22.43 -7.55 2.84
C GLY A 203 -22.32 -8.81 3.72
N TYR A 204 -21.69 -8.68 4.87
CA TYR A 204 -21.58 -9.77 5.86
C TYR A 204 -22.36 -9.53 7.15
N MET A 205 -22.99 -8.37 7.28
CA MET A 205 -23.87 -8.05 8.41
C MET A 205 -25.32 -7.95 7.94
N GLU A 206 -26.17 -8.81 8.44
CA GLU A 206 -27.61 -8.81 8.12
C GLU A 206 -28.39 -8.01 9.17
N ASN A 207 -29.23 -7.10 8.71
CA ASN A 207 -30.23 -6.47 9.56
C ASN A 207 -31.43 -7.43 9.73
N LEU A 208 -31.52 -8.03 10.88
CA LEU A 208 -32.56 -9.03 11.17
C LEU A 208 -33.99 -8.49 11.08
N TYR A 209 -34.18 -7.17 11.06
CA TYR A 209 -35.51 -6.56 10.95
C TYR A 209 -35.90 -6.29 9.49
N THR A 210 -34.96 -5.84 8.68
CA THR A 210 -35.20 -5.47 7.27
C THR A 210 -34.76 -6.54 6.29
N GLY A 211 -33.92 -7.49 6.70
CA GLY A 211 -33.29 -8.47 5.83
C GLY A 211 -32.30 -7.85 4.85
N THR A 212 -31.81 -6.65 5.14
CA THR A 212 -30.82 -5.95 4.29
C THR A 212 -29.41 -6.26 4.77
N ASP A 213 -28.52 -6.59 3.86
CA ASP A 213 -27.11 -6.77 4.15
C ASP A 213 -26.36 -5.44 4.18
N TYR A 214 -25.43 -5.31 5.11
CA TYR A 214 -24.58 -4.15 5.31
C TYR A 214 -23.09 -4.53 5.25
N ASP A 215 -22.25 -3.52 5.11
CA ASP A 215 -20.81 -3.59 4.94
C ASP A 215 -20.43 -4.34 3.65
N ASP A 216 -21.22 -4.14 2.61
CA ASP A 216 -20.88 -4.51 1.25
C ASP A 216 -19.79 -3.57 0.68
N ARG A 217 -19.24 -3.91 -0.46
CA ARG A 217 -18.30 -3.11 -1.23
C ARG A 217 -18.80 -3.02 -2.67
N ASN A 218 -18.89 -1.81 -3.17
CA ASN A 218 -19.16 -1.53 -4.58
C ASN A 218 -18.36 -0.27 -4.94
N GLU A 219 -17.09 -0.46 -5.23
CA GLU A 219 -16.09 0.58 -5.36
C GLU A 219 -15.43 0.48 -6.73
N ALA A 220 -15.21 1.62 -7.37
CA ALA A 220 -14.43 1.71 -8.59
C ALA A 220 -13.54 2.95 -8.56
N SER A 221 -12.33 2.82 -9.09
CA SER A 221 -11.41 3.94 -9.23
C SER A 221 -10.58 3.82 -10.50
N ILE A 222 -10.25 4.96 -11.07
CA ILE A 222 -9.31 5.09 -12.18
C ILE A 222 -8.35 6.23 -11.90
N ARG A 223 -7.05 5.99 -12.13
CA ARG A 223 -5.97 6.97 -11.98
C ARG A 223 -5.21 7.10 -13.28
N LEU A 224 -5.02 8.35 -13.73
CA LEU A 224 -4.12 8.71 -14.82
C LEU A 224 -2.93 9.46 -14.24
N SER A 225 -1.73 8.99 -14.53
CA SER A 225 -0.47 9.66 -14.19
C SER A 225 0.31 9.97 -15.46
N LEU A 226 0.90 11.18 -15.53
CA LEU A 226 1.75 11.63 -16.63
C LEU A 226 3.04 12.19 -16.04
N ASP A 227 4.17 11.80 -16.60
CA ASP A 227 5.48 12.38 -16.32
C ASP A 227 6.05 12.94 -17.62
N TRP A 228 6.26 14.25 -17.63
CA TRP A 228 6.76 14.98 -18.81
C TRP A 228 8.03 15.73 -18.49
N SER A 229 9.14 15.31 -19.08
CA SER A 229 10.43 15.98 -19.02
C SER A 229 10.47 17.13 -20.04
N VAL A 230 10.04 18.32 -19.60
CA VAL A 230 9.98 19.51 -20.47
C VAL A 230 11.38 19.97 -20.88
N SER A 231 12.38 19.75 -20.02
CA SER A 231 13.79 20.02 -20.26
C SER A 231 14.63 19.17 -19.30
N ASP A 232 15.96 19.18 -19.47
CA ASP A 232 16.92 18.46 -18.60
C ASP A 232 16.79 18.82 -17.10
N SER A 233 16.19 19.96 -16.77
CA SER A 233 16.05 20.45 -15.40
C SER A 233 14.59 20.58 -14.93
N VAL A 234 13.60 20.30 -15.77
CA VAL A 234 12.17 20.50 -15.47
C VAL A 234 11.36 19.28 -15.87
N THR A 235 10.81 18.60 -14.87
CA THR A 235 9.84 17.53 -15.06
C THR A 235 8.50 17.94 -14.48
N VAL A 236 7.45 17.84 -15.27
CA VAL A 236 6.06 18.07 -14.86
C VAL A 236 5.41 16.72 -14.55
N LYS A 237 4.96 16.55 -13.33
CA LYS A 237 4.24 15.36 -12.87
C LYS A 237 2.76 15.71 -12.69
N PHE A 238 1.89 15.00 -13.41
CA PHE A 238 0.45 15.16 -13.30
C PHE A 238 -0.18 13.85 -12.83
N THR A 239 -1.16 13.95 -11.94
CA THR A 239 -1.97 12.80 -11.53
C THR A 239 -3.41 13.26 -11.36
N SER A 240 -4.34 12.50 -11.92
CA SER A 240 -5.77 12.68 -11.74
C SER A 240 -6.40 11.34 -11.36
N GLN A 241 -7.28 11.34 -10.38
CA GLN A 241 -7.97 10.14 -9.90
C GLN A 241 -9.46 10.41 -9.75
N PHE A 242 -10.27 9.48 -10.20
CA PHE A 242 -11.71 9.47 -10.03
C PHE A 242 -12.10 8.23 -9.24
N ASN A 243 -12.90 8.42 -8.20
CA ASN A 243 -13.39 7.37 -7.34
C ASN A 243 -14.92 7.37 -7.34
N SER A 244 -15.51 6.18 -7.28
CA SER A 244 -16.93 5.96 -7.08
C SER A 244 -17.10 4.89 -6.01
N ALA A 245 -17.98 5.13 -5.05
CA ALA A 245 -18.37 4.16 -4.03
C ALA A 245 -19.88 4.23 -3.84
N ASP A 246 -20.53 3.06 -3.82
CA ASP A 246 -21.94 2.89 -3.56
C ASP A 246 -22.12 1.69 -2.61
N ASP A 247 -21.70 1.89 -1.35
CA ASP A 247 -21.63 0.87 -0.31
C ASP A 247 -22.71 1.09 0.73
N ASN A 248 -23.34 -0.01 1.22
CA ASN A 248 -24.19 0.04 2.39
C ASN A 248 -23.35 -0.10 3.66
N ARG A 249 -22.89 1.02 4.20
CA ARG A 249 -22.08 1.00 5.43
C ARG A 249 -22.95 0.73 6.66
N PRO A 250 -22.40 0.02 7.67
CA PRO A 250 -23.14 -0.21 8.89
C PRO A 250 -23.49 1.11 9.56
N GLN A 251 -24.77 1.28 9.89
CA GLN A 251 -25.24 2.39 10.72
C GLN A 251 -25.42 1.89 12.13
N GLU A 252 -24.74 2.47 13.11
CA GLU A 252 -25.05 2.21 14.50
C GLU A 252 -26.42 2.79 14.84
N HIS A 253 -27.41 1.93 15.04
CA HIS A 253 -28.66 2.32 15.68
C HIS A 253 -28.51 2.19 17.19
N LEU A 254 -28.38 3.32 17.87
CA LEU A 254 -28.55 3.37 19.31
C LEU A 254 -30.07 3.22 19.60
N SER A 255 -30.50 2.01 19.91
CA SER A 255 -31.83 1.81 20.46
C SER A 255 -31.81 2.09 21.98
N PHE A 256 -32.39 3.18 22.40
CA PHE A 256 -32.70 3.41 23.80
C PHE A 256 -33.98 2.68 24.12
N SER A 257 -33.92 1.64 24.97
CA SER A 257 -35.04 0.98 25.58
C SER A 257 -35.41 1.63 26.92
#